data_203cbe2fefd2afeee0201d77133d68cc
#
_entry.id   203cbe2fefd2afeee0201d77133d68cc
#
_cell.length_a   1.000
_cell.length_b   1.000
_cell.length_c   1.000
_cell.angle_alpha   90.00
_cell.angle_beta   90.00
_cell.angle_gamma   90.00
#
_symmetry.space_group_name_H-M   'P 1'
#
loop_
_entity.id
_entity.type
_entity.pdbx_description
1 polymer ?
#
loop_
_entity_poly.entity_id
_entity_poly.type
_entity_poly.pdbx_seq_one_letter_code
_entity_poly.pdbx_strand_id
1 'polypeptide(L)'
;MKKISALLLAGVMAATALAGCGGSNSTTAKGSSKTENDWTYIQNKGEFVIGITYFEPMNYMDENGNLTGFETEFATKVCEKMGVTPKFQKIDWDSKEVELNAKTIDCIWNGLTSVRKI
;
A
#
# COMPACT_ATOMS: atom_id res chain seq x y z
N MET A 1 -52.66 6.39 -29.87
CA MET A 1 -54.00 6.37 -29.30
C MET A 1 -53.98 5.70 -27.96
N LYS A 2 -54.33 6.47 -26.93
CA LYS A 2 -55.16 6.07 -25.78
C LYS A 2 -54.63 4.90 -24.93
N LYS A 3 -54.53 4.92 -23.64
CA LYS A 3 -54.99 5.77 -22.50
C LYS A 3 -54.42 5.09 -21.27
N ILE A 4 -53.73 5.78 -20.35
CA ILE A 4 -54.27 6.30 -19.08
C ILE A 4 -54.99 5.25 -18.21
N SER A 5 -54.44 5.04 -17.03
CA SER A 5 -55.05 5.03 -15.70
C SER A 5 -54.05 4.39 -14.73
N ALA A 6 -53.46 5.02 -13.83
CA ALA A 6 -53.87 5.77 -12.63
C ALA A 6 -54.75 4.95 -11.67
N LEU A 7 -54.30 4.78 -10.48
CA LEU A 7 -54.89 4.96 -9.15
C LEU A 7 -54.13 4.07 -8.15
N LEU A 8 -53.44 4.67 -7.20
CA LEU A 8 -53.83 5.11 -5.85
C LEU A 8 -54.17 3.98 -4.87
N LEU A 9 -53.51 3.91 -3.77
CA LEU A 9 -53.86 4.22 -2.38
C LEU A 9 -52.76 3.65 -1.49
N ALA A 10 -51.99 4.39 -0.75
CA ALA A 10 -52.30 5.02 0.54
C ALA A 10 -52.54 4.01 1.68
N GLY A 11 -51.72 4.12 2.70
CA GLY A 11 -51.86 3.49 4.00
C GLY A 11 -50.53 3.52 4.73
N VAL A 12 -50.10 4.54 5.34
CA VAL A 12 -50.25 5.05 6.69
C VAL A 12 -50.34 3.94 7.73
N MET A 13 -49.36 3.84 8.57
CA MET A 13 -49.47 3.99 10.01
C MET A 13 -48.10 3.81 10.70
N ALA A 14 -47.78 4.81 11.42
CA ALA A 14 -46.77 4.90 12.44
C ALA A 14 -47.03 3.93 13.59
N ALA A 15 -45.98 3.41 14.15
CA ALA A 15 -46.02 2.98 15.55
C ALA A 15 -44.62 3.26 16.15
N THR A 16 -44.61 4.28 16.93
CA THR A 16 -43.57 4.63 17.91
C THR A 16 -43.56 3.57 19.01
N ALA A 17 -42.40 3.07 19.32
CA ALA A 17 -42.13 2.51 20.62
C ALA A 17 -40.74 2.93 21.08
N LEU A 18 -40.68 3.96 21.89
CA LEU A 18 -39.62 4.18 22.86
C LEU A 18 -39.75 3.12 23.94
N ALA A 19 -38.70 2.43 24.25
CA ALA A 19 -38.34 2.11 25.62
C ALA A 19 -37.09 1.23 25.64
N GLY A 20 -36.10 1.59 26.43
CA GLY A 20 -35.19 0.64 26.98
C GLY A 20 -33.71 1.06 26.93
N CYS A 21 -33.33 2.01 27.77
CA CYS A 21 -31.97 2.07 28.29
C CYS A 21 -31.61 0.77 29.01
N GLY A 22 -30.44 0.25 28.78
CA GLY A 22 -29.83 -0.69 29.69
C GLY A 22 -28.99 -1.75 28.98
N GLY A 23 -27.71 -1.68 29.14
CA GLY A 23 -26.83 -2.79 28.81
C GLY A 23 -25.65 -2.40 27.95
N SER A 24 -24.58 -2.05 28.63
CA SER A 24 -23.24 -2.00 28.05
C SER A 24 -22.93 -3.32 27.36
N ASN A 25 -22.89 -3.30 26.05
CA ASN A 25 -22.13 -4.29 25.32
C ASN A 25 -21.50 -3.56 24.14
N SER A 26 -20.22 -3.32 24.28
CA SER A 26 -19.36 -2.87 23.21
C SER A 26 -19.32 -3.94 22.12
N THR A 27 -20.28 -3.93 21.27
CA THR A 27 -20.15 -4.63 20.02
C THR A 27 -19.38 -3.69 19.10
N THR A 28 -18.09 -3.78 19.18
CA THR A 28 -17.18 -3.27 18.17
C THR A 28 -17.67 -3.82 16.85
N ALA A 29 -18.35 -3.00 16.09
CA ALA A 29 -18.57 -3.26 14.68
C ALA A 29 -17.18 -3.35 14.06
N LYS A 30 -16.69 -4.56 13.95
CA LYS A 30 -15.50 -4.92 13.19
C LYS A 30 -15.86 -4.71 11.74
N GLY A 31 -15.83 -3.46 11.32
CA GLY A 31 -15.71 -3.12 9.92
C GLY A 31 -14.43 -3.79 9.46
N SER A 32 -14.57 -4.93 8.83
CA SER A 32 -13.50 -5.57 8.10
C SER A 32 -13.22 -4.71 6.87
N SER A 33 -12.61 -3.58 7.09
CA SER A 33 -11.73 -2.97 6.12
C SER A 33 -10.61 -3.99 5.98
N LYS A 34 -10.67 -4.77 4.94
CA LYS A 34 -9.59 -5.63 4.50
C LYS A 34 -8.49 -4.65 4.10
N THR A 35 -7.69 -4.23 5.08
CA THR A 35 -6.53 -3.41 4.83
C THR A 35 -5.61 -4.32 4.02
N GLU A 36 -5.58 -4.09 2.72
CA GLU A 36 -4.63 -4.75 1.84
C GLU A 36 -3.25 -4.45 2.42
N ASN A 37 -2.55 -5.49 2.86
CA ASN A 37 -1.21 -5.29 3.38
C ASN A 37 -0.25 -4.99 2.21
N ASP A 38 0.87 -4.36 2.52
CA ASP A 38 1.83 -3.93 1.50
C ASP A 38 2.32 -5.08 0.63
N TRP A 39 2.44 -6.27 1.19
CA TRP A 39 2.84 -7.45 0.44
C TRP A 39 1.80 -7.86 -0.61
N THR A 40 0.52 -7.89 -0.23
CA THR A 40 -0.57 -8.19 -1.17
C THR A 40 -0.61 -7.16 -2.30
N TYR A 41 -0.41 -5.89 -1.98
CA TYR A 41 -0.31 -4.81 -2.96
C TYR A 41 0.83 -5.05 -3.95
N ILE A 42 2.03 -5.38 -3.47
CA ILE A 42 3.20 -5.67 -4.30
C ILE A 42 2.98 -6.91 -5.17
N GLN A 43 2.42 -7.98 -4.61
CA GLN A 43 2.10 -9.19 -5.36
C GLN A 43 1.10 -8.93 -6.50
N ASN A 44 0.05 -8.17 -6.23
CA ASN A 44 -0.97 -7.83 -7.24
C ASN A 44 -0.38 -6.96 -8.35
N LYS A 45 0.52 -6.08 -8.02
CA LYS A 45 1.25 -5.24 -8.97
C LYS A 45 2.27 -6.02 -9.78
N GLY A 46 2.85 -7.08 -9.21
CA GLY A 46 3.87 -7.91 -9.83
C GLY A 46 5.27 -7.29 -9.90
N GLU A 47 5.42 -6.07 -9.42
CA GLU A 47 6.68 -5.32 -9.35
C GLU A 47 6.99 -4.92 -7.92
N PHE A 48 8.27 -4.92 -7.59
CA PHE A 48 8.77 -4.39 -6.32
C PHE A 48 9.68 -3.21 -6.61
N VAL A 49 9.19 -2.00 -6.36
CA VAL A 49 9.92 -0.77 -6.62
C VAL A 49 10.83 -0.45 -5.45
N ILE A 50 12.11 -0.52 -5.69
CA ILE A 50 13.18 -0.44 -4.69
C ILE A 50 13.86 0.91 -4.81
N GLY A 51 13.70 1.76 -3.80
CA GLY A 51 14.39 3.05 -3.71
C GLY A 51 15.82 2.87 -3.25
N ILE A 52 16.77 3.34 -4.05
CA ILE A 52 18.20 3.24 -3.81
C ILE A 52 18.90 4.59 -3.99
N THR A 53 20.06 4.72 -3.37
CA THR A 53 21.07 5.71 -3.75
C THR A 53 22.30 5.01 -4.26
N TYR A 54 23.08 5.66 -5.11
CA TYR A 54 24.31 5.07 -5.60
C TYR A 54 25.39 5.14 -4.53
N PHE A 55 25.94 3.99 -4.22
CA PHE A 55 27.03 3.81 -3.28
C PHE A 55 27.84 2.57 -3.64
N GLU A 56 28.98 2.77 -4.23
CA GLU A 56 29.87 1.67 -4.62
C GLU A 56 30.56 1.06 -3.38
N PRO A 57 30.65 -0.27 -3.27
CA PRO A 57 30.31 -1.30 -4.26
C PRO A 57 28.87 -1.88 -4.12
N MET A 58 27.98 -1.21 -3.40
CA MET A 58 26.65 -1.73 -3.06
C MET A 58 25.63 -1.58 -4.19
N ASN A 59 25.46 -0.35 -4.68
CA ASN A 59 24.61 -0.03 -5.83
C ASN A 59 25.31 1.03 -6.68
N TYR A 60 25.69 0.69 -7.88
CA TYR A 60 26.38 1.63 -8.77
C TYR A 60 26.15 1.28 -10.24
N MET A 61 26.45 2.22 -11.12
CA MET A 61 26.41 1.99 -12.56
C MET A 61 27.77 1.50 -13.02
N ASP A 62 27.79 0.40 -13.75
CA ASP A 62 29.03 -0.08 -14.39
C ASP A 62 29.42 0.79 -15.60
N GLU A 63 30.56 0.47 -16.21
CA GLU A 63 31.08 1.18 -17.38
C GLU A 63 30.14 1.12 -18.60
N ASN A 64 29.23 0.15 -18.64
CA ASN A 64 28.24 -0.04 -19.70
C ASN A 64 26.91 0.64 -19.39
N GLY A 65 26.79 1.29 -18.23
CA GLY A 65 25.57 1.93 -17.78
C GLY A 65 24.53 0.98 -17.18
N ASN A 66 24.92 -0.21 -16.76
CA ASN A 66 24.05 -1.15 -16.06
C ASN A 66 24.16 -0.97 -14.55
N LEU A 67 23.03 -0.99 -13.89
CA LEU A 67 23.00 -1.00 -12.44
C LEU A 67 23.52 -2.34 -11.91
N THR A 68 24.50 -2.29 -11.03
CA THR A 68 25.17 -3.45 -10.45
C THR A 68 25.55 -3.18 -9.00
N GLY A 69 26.15 -4.16 -8.37
CA GLY A 69 26.62 -4.10 -6.99
C GLY A 69 26.01 -5.17 -6.12
N PHE A 70 26.55 -5.31 -4.93
CA PHE A 70 26.15 -6.37 -4.00
C PHE A 70 24.64 -6.30 -3.64
N GLU A 71 24.16 -5.12 -3.27
CA GLU A 71 22.75 -4.95 -2.89
C GLU A 71 21.81 -5.08 -4.08
N THR A 72 22.22 -4.61 -5.26
CA THR A 72 21.45 -4.78 -6.50
C THR A 72 21.24 -6.26 -6.82
N GLU A 73 22.29 -7.05 -6.78
CA GLU A 73 22.22 -8.50 -7.04
C GLU A 73 21.44 -9.22 -5.95
N PHE A 74 21.67 -8.84 -4.70
CA PHE A 74 20.95 -9.46 -3.56
C PHE A 74 19.44 -9.19 -3.63
N ALA A 75 19.04 -7.94 -3.84
CA ALA A 75 17.65 -7.57 -3.99
C ALA A 75 16.98 -8.27 -5.18
N THR A 76 17.71 -8.40 -6.30
CA THR A 76 17.22 -9.13 -7.47
C THR A 76 16.92 -10.58 -7.12
N LYS A 77 17.83 -11.27 -6.43
CA LYS A 77 17.62 -12.66 -6.00
C LYS A 77 16.47 -12.83 -4.99
N VAL A 78 16.30 -11.86 -4.11
CA VAL A 78 15.15 -11.84 -3.19
C VAL A 78 13.85 -11.71 -3.97
N CYS A 79 13.77 -10.79 -4.91
CA CYS A 79 12.58 -10.61 -5.76
C CYS A 79 12.25 -11.86 -6.59
N GLU A 80 13.26 -12.53 -7.15
CA GLU A 80 13.09 -13.80 -7.86
C GLU A 80 12.44 -14.86 -6.97
N LYS A 81 12.89 -14.99 -5.71
CA LYS A 81 12.32 -15.92 -4.75
C LYS A 81 10.91 -15.54 -4.31
N MET A 82 10.61 -14.26 -4.29
CA MET A 82 9.29 -13.73 -3.94
C MET A 82 8.31 -13.77 -5.12
N GLY A 83 8.78 -14.04 -6.34
CA GLY A 83 7.96 -14.09 -7.53
C GLY A 83 7.50 -12.72 -8.02
N VAL A 84 8.28 -11.68 -7.78
CA VAL A 84 8.03 -10.30 -8.23
C VAL A 84 9.21 -9.78 -9.03
N THR A 85 8.97 -8.81 -9.91
CA THR A 85 10.01 -8.17 -10.72
C THR A 85 10.62 -6.99 -9.95
N PRO A 86 11.94 -6.95 -9.73
CA PRO A 86 12.58 -5.81 -9.10
C PRO A 86 12.62 -4.63 -10.06
N LYS A 87 12.32 -3.44 -9.55
CA LYS A 87 12.47 -2.19 -10.26
C LYS A 87 13.26 -1.23 -9.37
N PHE A 88 14.50 -0.97 -9.74
CA PHE A 88 15.35 -0.07 -8.99
C PHE A 88 15.09 1.38 -9.39
N GLN A 89 14.84 2.22 -8.42
CA GLN A 89 14.64 3.65 -8.60
C GLN A 89 15.64 4.43 -7.75
N LYS A 90 16.46 5.23 -8.42
CA LYS A 90 17.29 6.19 -7.71
C LYS A 90 16.42 7.26 -7.09
N ILE A 91 16.60 7.48 -5.80
CA ILE A 91 15.88 8.49 -5.03
C ILE A 91 16.83 9.55 -4.47
N ASP A 92 16.29 10.70 -4.15
CA ASP A 92 16.95 11.65 -3.27
C ASP A 92 16.76 11.18 -1.82
N TRP A 93 17.86 11.12 -1.07
CA TRP A 93 17.82 10.59 0.30
C TRP A 93 16.93 11.41 1.23
N ASP A 94 16.86 12.71 1.04
CA ASP A 94 16.01 13.58 1.85
C ASP A 94 14.52 13.39 1.56
N SER A 95 14.20 12.90 0.38
CA SER A 95 12.82 12.64 -0.06
C SER A 95 12.34 11.20 0.19
N LYS A 96 13.16 10.33 0.74
CA LYS A 96 12.88 8.89 0.87
C LYS A 96 11.55 8.54 1.53
N GLU A 97 11.20 9.26 2.59
CA GLU A 97 9.96 9.03 3.33
C GLU A 97 8.73 9.53 2.56
N VAL A 98 8.87 10.63 1.84
CA VAL A 98 7.82 11.18 0.98
C VAL A 98 7.54 10.21 -0.16
N GLU A 99 8.57 9.70 -0.80
CA GLU A 99 8.47 8.71 -1.88
C GLU A 99 7.80 7.41 -1.41
N LEU A 100 8.18 6.94 -0.22
CA LEU A 100 7.60 5.74 0.38
C LEU A 100 6.11 5.93 0.72
N ASN A 101 5.76 7.06 1.33
CA ASN A 101 4.38 7.38 1.68
C ASN A 101 3.50 7.60 0.45
N ALA A 102 4.06 8.18 -0.60
CA ALA A 102 3.37 8.37 -1.88
C ALA A 102 3.26 7.08 -2.71
N LYS A 103 3.87 5.98 -2.25
CA LYS A 103 3.94 4.70 -2.97
C LYS A 103 4.61 4.78 -4.35
N THR A 104 5.48 5.75 -4.55
CA THR A 104 6.35 5.82 -5.74
C THR A 104 7.46 4.79 -5.66
N ILE A 105 7.84 4.44 -4.44
CA ILE A 105 8.68 3.28 -4.10
C ILE A 105 7.96 2.40 -3.08
N ASP A 106 8.26 1.12 -3.08
CA ASP A 106 7.68 0.14 -2.15
C ASP A 106 8.58 -0.10 -0.94
N CYS A 107 9.87 0.09 -1.09
CA CYS A 107 10.83 0.01 0.00
C CYS A 107 12.04 0.90 -0.25
N ILE A 108 12.76 1.15 0.81
CA ILE A 108 14.08 1.79 0.78
C ILE A 108 15.09 0.68 1.05
N TRP A 109 15.95 0.41 0.09
CA TRP A 109 16.99 -0.62 0.20
C TRP A 109 18.35 0.01 0.02
N ASN A 110 18.92 0.42 1.12
CA ASN A 110 20.20 1.12 1.12
C ASN A 110 20.93 0.86 2.43
N GLY A 111 22.26 0.95 2.41
CA GLY A 111 23.05 0.91 3.62
C GLY A 111 22.70 2.07 4.54
N LEU A 112 22.21 1.76 5.74
CA LEU A 112 21.91 2.73 6.78
C LEU A 112 22.99 2.69 7.86
N THR A 113 23.68 3.80 8.03
CA THR A 113 24.51 4.01 9.23
C THR A 113 23.69 4.76 10.27
N SER A 114 23.34 4.10 11.36
CA SER A 114 22.74 4.76 12.52
C SER A 114 23.83 5.48 13.28
N VAL A 115 24.00 6.78 13.06
CA VAL A 115 24.84 7.61 13.94
C VAL A 115 23.97 8.04 15.10
N ARG A 116 24.14 7.37 16.24
CA ARG A 116 23.56 7.84 17.50
C ARG A 116 24.25 9.15 17.87
N LYS A 117 23.56 10.27 17.76
CA LYS A 117 24.00 11.50 18.42
C LYS A 117 23.91 11.28 19.93
N ILE A 118 25.05 11.24 20.56
CA ILE A 118 25.18 11.28 22.03
C ILE A 118 24.98 12.71 22.47
#